data_e741ab7771bc323f0e400abe25d46df2
#
_entry.id   e741ab7771bc323f0e400abe25d46df2
#
_cell.length_a   1.000
_cell.length_b   1.000
_cell.length_c   1.000
_cell.angle_alpha   90.00
_cell.angle_beta   90.00
_cell.angle_gamma   90.00
#
_symmetry.space_group_name_H-M   'P 1'
#
loop_
_entity.id
_entity.type
_entity.pdbx_description
1 polymer ?
#
loop_
_entity_poly.entity_id
_entity_poly.type
_entity_poly.pdbx_seq_one_letter_code
_entity_poly.pdbx_strand_id
1 'polypeptide(L)'
;MIDPSDALAEERVRIARTADPSALILHYRGRVNSRPDVIEEIRKMDWPNVLSARSDDLITTRVDDDDGFAKGALARIRAAAEGLSARTALMLPKGVRVWRGRYSRVRHETNAWCSILSPRGDDATALAFDHNKVRDVAPVRTIDEDVGWLWVRHPDTLSGHKQADVPVDESVRNLFDVDWRLLARFAS
;
A
#
# COMPACT_ATOMS: atom_id res chain seq x y z
N MET A 1 -2.32 9.76 4.20
CA MET A 1 -3.13 10.99 4.08
C MET A 1 -4.18 10.96 5.18
N ILE A 2 -4.42 12.08 5.86
CA ILE A 2 -5.33 12.13 7.00
C ILE A 2 -6.38 13.20 6.73
N ASP A 3 -7.65 12.84 6.86
CA ASP A 3 -8.76 13.80 6.79
C ASP A 3 -8.75 14.66 8.06
N PRO A 4 -8.61 16.00 7.95
CA PRO A 4 -8.61 16.87 9.12
C PRO A 4 -9.95 16.94 9.86
N SER A 5 -11.03 16.41 9.30
CA SER A 5 -12.32 16.26 10.00
C SER A 5 -12.41 14.95 10.81
N ASP A 6 -11.45 14.05 10.67
CA ASP A 6 -11.35 12.83 11.49
C ASP A 6 -11.03 13.23 12.94
N ALA A 7 -11.88 12.82 13.87
CA ALA A 7 -11.70 13.08 15.31
C ALA A 7 -10.39 12.52 15.88
N LEU A 8 -9.77 11.57 15.18
CA LEU A 8 -8.48 10.95 15.53
C LEU A 8 -7.31 11.48 14.68
N ALA A 9 -7.51 12.52 13.87
CA ALA A 9 -6.49 13.02 12.94
C ALA A 9 -5.15 13.36 13.64
N GLU A 10 -5.20 14.06 14.76
CA GLU A 10 -3.99 14.42 15.53
C GLU A 10 -3.27 13.20 16.09
N GLU A 11 -4.01 12.21 16.58
CA GLU A 11 -3.43 10.97 17.11
C GLU A 11 -2.79 10.15 15.99
N ARG A 12 -3.40 10.06 14.82
CA ARG A 12 -2.83 9.40 13.64
C ARG A 12 -1.55 10.07 13.16
N VAL A 13 -1.51 11.43 13.16
CA VAL A 13 -0.29 12.20 12.87
C VAL A 13 0.81 11.87 13.89
N ARG A 14 0.46 11.86 15.17
CA ARG A 14 1.40 11.54 16.24
C ARG A 14 2.00 10.14 16.08
N ILE A 15 1.15 9.14 15.82
CA ILE A 15 1.58 7.75 15.60
C ILE A 15 2.51 7.65 14.38
N ALA A 16 2.12 8.25 13.26
CA ALA A 16 2.92 8.22 12.04
C ALA A 16 4.30 8.85 12.25
N ARG A 17 4.39 10.02 12.91
CA ARG A 17 5.66 10.69 13.21
C ARG A 17 6.50 9.96 14.25
N THR A 18 5.87 9.21 15.16
CA THR A 18 6.60 8.39 16.14
C THR A 18 7.23 7.18 15.43
N ALA A 19 6.53 6.58 14.46
CA ALA A 19 7.03 5.46 13.69
C ALA A 19 8.12 5.89 12.69
N ASP A 20 7.94 7.04 12.05
CA ASP A 20 8.91 7.64 11.13
C ASP A 20 8.87 9.17 11.27
N PRO A 21 9.86 9.79 11.95
CA PRO A 21 9.95 11.23 12.09
C PRO A 21 10.07 11.99 10.76
N SER A 22 10.53 11.33 9.71
CA SER A 22 10.65 11.90 8.35
C SER A 22 9.36 11.77 7.54
N ALA A 23 8.34 11.08 8.07
CA ALA A 23 7.09 10.89 7.36
C ALA A 23 6.42 12.21 6.98
N LEU A 24 6.16 12.38 5.70
CA LEU A 24 5.39 13.50 5.19
C LEU A 24 3.90 13.18 5.31
N ILE A 25 3.19 14.04 6.04
CA ILE A 25 1.77 13.89 6.30
C ILE A 25 0.99 14.92 5.50
N LEU A 26 0.20 14.43 4.55
CA LEU A 26 -0.70 15.27 3.76
C LEU A 26 -2.08 15.30 4.42
N HIS A 27 -2.57 16.50 4.73
CA HIS A 27 -3.94 16.73 5.13
C HIS A 27 -4.80 16.91 3.89
N TYR A 28 -5.78 16.04 3.71
CA TYR A 28 -6.68 16.07 2.57
C TYR A 28 -8.13 16.33 3.03
N ARG A 29 -8.76 17.34 2.45
CA ARG A 29 -10.19 17.67 2.66
C ARG A 29 -10.98 17.24 1.43
N GLY A 30 -11.44 16.01 1.42
CA GLY A 30 -12.25 15.51 0.31
C GLY A 30 -12.70 14.08 0.54
N ARG A 31 -13.68 13.64 -0.23
CA ARG A 31 -14.05 12.22 -0.22
C ARG A 31 -12.93 11.42 -0.88
N VAL A 32 -12.49 10.36 -0.24
CA VAL A 32 -11.41 9.46 -0.68
C VAL A 32 -11.61 8.91 -2.11
N ASN A 33 -12.81 9.06 -2.67
CA ASN A 33 -13.14 8.63 -4.03
C ASN A 33 -12.78 9.66 -5.12
N SER A 34 -12.32 10.86 -4.77
CA SER A 34 -11.88 11.86 -5.76
C SER A 34 -10.36 11.76 -5.99
N ARG A 35 -9.93 10.65 -6.58
CA ARG A 35 -8.51 10.39 -6.94
C ARG A 35 -7.82 11.55 -7.68
N PRO A 36 -8.49 12.30 -8.59
CA PRO A 36 -7.86 13.43 -9.25
C PRO A 36 -7.32 14.50 -8.30
N ASP A 37 -8.06 14.79 -7.23
CA ASP A 37 -7.68 15.85 -6.28
C ASP A 37 -6.44 15.45 -5.46
N VAL A 38 -6.33 14.16 -5.08
CA VAL A 38 -5.16 13.62 -4.37
C VAL A 38 -3.92 13.71 -5.26
N ILE A 39 -4.05 13.36 -6.54
CA ILE A 39 -2.95 13.43 -7.50
C ILE A 39 -2.51 14.86 -7.70
N GLU A 40 -3.45 15.80 -7.77
CA GLU A 40 -3.13 17.22 -7.91
C GLU A 40 -2.38 17.76 -6.68
N GLU A 41 -2.76 17.36 -5.47
CA GLU A 41 -2.02 17.73 -4.26
C GLU A 41 -0.61 17.10 -4.22
N ILE A 42 -0.49 15.84 -4.65
CA ILE A 42 0.82 15.19 -4.77
C ILE A 42 1.70 15.90 -5.81
N ARG A 43 1.13 16.35 -6.92
CA ARG A 43 1.87 17.09 -7.97
C ARG A 43 2.35 18.46 -7.48
N LYS A 44 1.62 19.12 -6.59
CA LYS A 44 2.00 20.42 -6.00
C LYS A 44 3.15 20.30 -5.01
N MET A 45 3.49 19.08 -4.57
CA MET A 45 4.58 18.88 -3.64
C MET A 45 5.92 19.22 -4.28
N ASP A 46 6.74 19.94 -3.56
CA ASP A 46 8.13 20.18 -3.94
C ASP A 46 8.98 18.92 -3.68
N TRP A 47 8.84 17.95 -4.57
CA TRP A 47 9.54 16.67 -4.51
C TRP A 47 11.06 16.78 -4.32
N PRO A 48 11.79 17.75 -4.94
CA PRO A 48 13.21 17.95 -4.70
C PRO A 48 13.57 18.21 -3.25
N ASN A 49 12.72 18.94 -2.52
CA ASN A 49 12.93 19.22 -1.10
C ASN A 49 12.39 18.13 -0.17
N VAL A 50 11.41 17.36 -0.64
CA VAL A 50 10.82 16.23 0.11
C VAL A 50 11.68 14.98 0.00
N LEU A 51 12.21 14.72 -1.18
CA LEU A 51 13.05 13.56 -1.46
C LEU A 51 14.49 14.05 -1.62
N SER A 52 15.36 13.71 -0.71
CA SER A 52 16.82 13.92 -0.84
C SER A 52 17.42 13.15 -2.02
N ALA A 53 16.68 13.04 -3.12
CA ALA A 53 16.86 12.06 -4.13
C ALA A 53 17.91 12.49 -5.14
N ARG A 54 18.93 11.68 -5.24
CA ARG A 54 19.91 11.65 -6.33
C ARG A 54 19.44 10.75 -7.50
N SER A 55 18.24 10.21 -7.44
CA SER A 55 17.69 9.32 -8.48
C SER A 55 16.72 10.05 -9.39
N ASP A 56 16.82 9.78 -10.68
CA ASP A 56 15.88 10.27 -11.69
C ASP A 56 14.57 9.48 -11.71
N ASP A 57 14.53 8.36 -10.98
CA ASP A 57 13.36 7.49 -10.85
C ASP A 57 12.77 7.51 -9.44
N LEU A 58 11.46 7.36 -9.38
CA LEU A 58 10.66 7.33 -8.17
C LEU A 58 9.84 6.03 -8.11
N ILE A 59 9.85 5.37 -6.96
CA ILE A 59 8.90 4.29 -6.66
C ILE A 59 7.82 4.84 -5.75
N THR A 60 6.59 4.88 -6.25
CA THR A 60 5.41 5.19 -5.44
C THR A 60 4.71 3.90 -5.06
N THR A 61 4.30 3.76 -3.81
CA THR A 61 3.63 2.56 -3.30
C THR A 61 2.34 2.95 -2.60
N ARG A 62 1.25 2.26 -2.92
CA ARG A 62 -0.04 2.43 -2.26
C ARG A 62 -0.19 1.43 -1.11
N VAL A 63 -0.80 1.89 -0.03
CA VAL A 63 -1.34 1.07 1.05
C VAL A 63 -2.61 1.76 1.55
N ASP A 64 -3.66 0.99 1.83
CA ASP A 64 -4.87 1.50 2.46
C ASP A 64 -4.63 1.56 3.99
N ASP A 65 -5.35 2.41 4.71
CA ASP A 65 -5.04 2.78 6.11
C ASP A 65 -5.33 1.67 7.14
N ASP A 66 -6.11 0.66 6.76
CA ASP A 66 -6.42 -0.54 7.55
C ASP A 66 -5.54 -1.75 7.16
N ASP A 67 -4.65 -1.60 6.20
CA ASP A 67 -3.82 -2.65 5.62
C ASP A 67 -2.34 -2.52 6.03
N GLY A 68 -1.50 -3.48 5.61
CA GLY A 68 -0.08 -3.44 5.93
C GLY A 68 0.81 -4.18 4.95
N PHE A 69 2.13 -3.95 5.10
CA PHE A 69 3.15 -4.70 4.40
C PHE A 69 3.86 -5.69 5.31
N ALA A 70 4.25 -6.81 4.74
CA ALA A 70 5.17 -7.75 5.39
C ALA A 70 6.56 -7.10 5.55
N LYS A 71 7.27 -7.50 6.60
CA LYS A 71 8.69 -7.14 6.80
C LYS A 71 9.49 -7.45 5.53
N GLY A 72 10.27 -6.49 5.07
CA GLY A 72 11.07 -6.62 3.85
C GLY A 72 10.31 -6.48 2.53
N ALA A 73 8.98 -6.31 2.51
CA ALA A 73 8.22 -6.17 1.27
C ALA A 73 8.68 -4.97 0.42
N LEU A 74 8.88 -3.81 1.05
CA LEU A 74 9.37 -2.62 0.36
C LEU A 74 10.82 -2.80 -0.15
N ALA A 75 11.66 -3.52 0.58
CA ALA A 75 13.01 -3.85 0.12
C ALA A 75 12.99 -4.75 -1.11
N ARG A 76 12.08 -5.74 -1.16
CA ARG A 76 11.87 -6.60 -2.34
C ARG A 76 11.36 -5.81 -3.54
N ILE A 77 10.42 -4.88 -3.33
CA ILE A 77 9.94 -3.97 -4.37
C ILE A 77 11.10 -3.15 -4.94
N ARG A 78 11.92 -2.57 -4.08
CA ARG A 78 13.10 -1.79 -4.49
C ARG A 78 14.10 -2.65 -5.27
N ALA A 79 14.45 -3.83 -4.78
CA ALA A 79 15.36 -4.74 -5.48
C ALA A 79 14.81 -5.17 -6.85
N ALA A 80 13.50 -5.46 -6.93
CA ALA A 80 12.86 -5.82 -8.19
C ALA A 80 12.79 -4.65 -9.21
N ALA A 81 12.90 -3.41 -8.75
CA ALA A 81 12.95 -2.22 -9.61
C ALA A 81 14.33 -2.01 -10.25
N GLU A 82 15.38 -2.59 -9.70
CA GLU A 82 16.74 -2.41 -10.20
C GLU A 82 16.86 -2.91 -11.65
N GLY A 83 17.40 -2.06 -12.52
CA GLY A 83 17.60 -2.36 -13.94
C GLY A 83 16.33 -2.38 -14.79
N LEU A 84 15.17 -2.03 -14.24
CA LEU A 84 13.95 -1.89 -15.01
C LEU A 84 13.89 -0.52 -15.69
N SER A 85 13.24 -0.48 -16.85
CA SER A 85 12.88 0.76 -17.49
C SER A 85 11.80 1.49 -16.70
N ALA A 86 11.81 2.79 -16.76
CA ALA A 86 10.79 3.65 -16.19
C ALA A 86 9.36 3.26 -16.63
N ARG A 87 8.38 3.53 -15.78
CA ARG A 87 6.97 3.19 -15.92
C ARG A 87 6.72 1.68 -15.92
N THR A 88 7.14 1.03 -14.84
CA THR A 88 6.86 -0.39 -14.57
C THR A 88 6.06 -0.53 -13.28
N ALA A 89 4.99 -1.29 -13.33
CA ALA A 89 4.22 -1.68 -12.15
C ALA A 89 4.86 -2.91 -11.48
N LEU A 90 5.08 -2.82 -10.18
CA LEU A 90 5.64 -3.86 -9.34
C LEU A 90 4.54 -4.41 -8.44
N MET A 91 4.25 -5.69 -8.56
CA MET A 91 3.13 -6.34 -7.87
C MET A 91 3.61 -7.48 -6.99
N LEU A 92 3.17 -7.48 -5.73
CA LEU A 92 3.30 -8.59 -4.79
C LEU A 92 1.97 -9.37 -4.80
N PRO A 93 1.84 -10.51 -5.48
CA PRO A 93 0.55 -11.17 -5.67
C PRO A 93 0.07 -11.89 -4.41
N LYS A 94 0.96 -12.26 -3.49
CA LYS A 94 0.66 -13.05 -2.30
C LYS A 94 0.47 -12.19 -1.06
N GLY A 95 -0.58 -12.45 -0.31
CA GLY A 95 -0.87 -11.75 0.94
C GLY A 95 -1.60 -12.62 1.96
N VAL A 96 -1.89 -12.00 3.09
CA VAL A 96 -2.74 -12.55 4.15
C VAL A 96 -4.00 -11.70 4.25
N ARG A 97 -5.13 -12.36 4.31
CA ARG A 97 -6.41 -11.73 4.64
C ARG A 97 -6.80 -12.07 6.07
N VAL A 98 -7.23 -11.06 6.83
CA VAL A 98 -7.90 -11.22 8.12
C VAL A 98 -9.38 -10.91 7.92
N TRP A 99 -10.24 -11.87 8.26
CA TRP A 99 -11.68 -11.74 8.12
C TRP A 99 -12.41 -12.60 9.13
N ARG A 100 -13.32 -12.01 9.89
CA ARG A 100 -14.12 -12.71 10.92
C ARG A 100 -13.27 -13.59 11.85
N GLY A 101 -12.18 -13.02 12.35
CA GLY A 101 -11.26 -13.70 13.25
C GLY A 101 -10.42 -14.82 12.60
N ARG A 102 -10.51 -15.00 11.29
CA ARG A 102 -9.73 -16.00 10.53
C ARG A 102 -8.62 -15.35 9.72
N TYR A 103 -7.54 -16.09 9.54
CA TYR A 103 -6.39 -15.71 8.75
C TYR A 103 -6.29 -16.65 7.56
N SER A 104 -6.21 -16.10 6.36
CA SER A 104 -6.08 -16.91 5.14
C SER A 104 -5.03 -16.34 4.19
N ARG A 105 -4.25 -17.23 3.58
CA ARG A 105 -3.39 -16.85 2.46
C ARG A 105 -4.28 -16.55 1.26
N VAL A 106 -3.97 -15.47 0.59
CA VAL A 106 -4.69 -15.04 -0.61
C VAL A 106 -3.70 -14.69 -1.71
N ARG A 107 -4.16 -14.83 -2.95
CA ARG A 107 -3.39 -14.45 -4.13
C ARG A 107 -4.25 -13.54 -5.02
N HIS A 108 -3.72 -12.37 -5.31
CA HIS A 108 -4.30 -11.39 -6.20
C HIS A 108 -3.24 -10.88 -7.17
N GLU A 109 -3.43 -11.12 -8.45
CA GLU A 109 -2.46 -10.70 -9.49
C GLU A 109 -2.45 -9.19 -9.71
N THR A 110 -3.57 -8.52 -9.46
CA THR A 110 -3.70 -7.06 -9.47
C THR A 110 -4.38 -6.64 -8.17
N ASN A 111 -3.66 -6.01 -7.27
CA ASN A 111 -4.14 -5.70 -5.93
C ASN A 111 -3.85 -4.23 -5.55
N ALA A 112 -4.43 -3.79 -4.43
CA ALA A 112 -4.29 -2.42 -3.95
C ALA A 112 -2.86 -2.06 -3.52
N TRP A 113 -2.03 -3.04 -3.17
CA TRP A 113 -0.62 -2.88 -2.78
C TRP A 113 0.30 -2.79 -4.01
N CYS A 114 -0.08 -1.96 -4.95
CA CYS A 114 0.65 -1.74 -6.18
C CYS A 114 1.76 -0.70 -5.97
N SER A 115 2.92 -0.95 -6.56
CA SER A 115 3.98 0.04 -6.67
C SER A 115 4.22 0.39 -8.13
N ILE A 116 4.54 1.65 -8.40
CA ILE A 116 4.92 2.12 -9.74
C ILE A 116 6.33 2.70 -9.67
N LEU A 117 7.21 2.18 -10.51
CA LEU A 117 8.47 2.81 -10.87
C LEU A 117 8.21 3.78 -12.03
N SER A 118 8.49 5.04 -11.85
CA SER A 118 8.30 6.07 -12.87
C SER A 118 9.41 7.11 -12.82
N PRO A 119 9.70 7.81 -13.94
CA PRO A 119 10.58 8.97 -13.92
C PRO A 119 10.05 10.02 -12.94
N ARG A 120 10.96 10.76 -12.33
CA ARG A 120 10.60 11.90 -11.52
C ARG A 120 9.84 12.93 -12.38
N GLY A 121 8.69 13.38 -11.86
CA GLY A 121 7.82 14.32 -12.58
C GLY A 121 6.80 13.66 -13.51
N ASP A 122 6.87 12.33 -13.69
CA ASP A 122 5.80 11.58 -14.35
C ASP A 122 4.55 11.55 -13.42
N ASP A 123 3.38 11.62 -14.01
CA ASP A 123 2.10 11.52 -13.31
C ASP A 123 1.65 10.07 -13.04
N ALA A 124 2.39 9.10 -13.53
CA ALA A 124 2.14 7.67 -13.29
C ALA A 124 2.56 7.28 -11.87
N THR A 125 1.70 7.53 -10.90
CA THR A 125 1.89 7.09 -9.51
C THR A 125 0.96 5.92 -9.16
N ALA A 126 1.25 5.19 -8.09
CA ALA A 126 0.41 4.09 -7.61
C ALA A 126 -1.02 4.53 -7.22
N LEU A 127 -1.28 5.83 -7.06
CA LEU A 127 -2.60 6.41 -6.77
C LEU A 127 -3.32 6.92 -8.03
N ALA A 128 -2.62 7.02 -9.17
CA ALA A 128 -3.16 7.67 -10.39
C ALA A 128 -4.25 6.85 -11.08
N PHE A 129 -4.43 5.58 -10.72
CA PHE A 129 -5.36 4.67 -11.42
C PHE A 129 -5.99 3.65 -10.47
N ASP A 130 -7.01 2.96 -10.96
CA ASP A 130 -7.54 1.78 -10.30
C ASP A 130 -6.55 0.61 -10.45
N HIS A 131 -6.16 -0.04 -9.34
CA HIS A 131 -5.24 -1.18 -9.36
C HIS A 131 -5.69 -2.32 -10.29
N ASN A 132 -7.00 -2.47 -10.54
CA ASN A 132 -7.51 -3.43 -11.51
C ASN A 132 -7.17 -3.08 -12.96
N LYS A 133 -6.81 -1.81 -13.23
CA LYS A 133 -6.43 -1.29 -14.55
C LYS A 133 -4.92 -1.08 -14.68
N VAL A 134 -4.13 -1.60 -13.76
CA VAL A 134 -2.67 -1.41 -13.76
C VAL A 134 -2.02 -1.82 -15.08
N ARG A 135 -2.51 -2.88 -15.72
CA ARG A 135 -2.00 -3.39 -16.99
C ARG A 135 -2.25 -2.45 -18.18
N ASP A 136 -3.23 -1.56 -18.06
CA ASP A 136 -3.53 -0.55 -19.07
C ASP A 136 -2.59 0.66 -18.95
N VAL A 137 -1.93 0.80 -17.79
CA VAL A 137 -1.09 1.95 -17.44
C VAL A 137 0.39 1.66 -17.61
N ALA A 138 0.84 0.45 -17.23
CA ALA A 138 2.24 0.07 -17.24
C ALA A 138 2.43 -1.44 -17.41
N PRO A 139 3.57 -1.87 -17.99
CA PRO A 139 4.00 -3.27 -17.90
C PRO A 139 4.06 -3.71 -16.45
N VAL A 140 3.62 -4.95 -16.18
CA VAL A 140 3.58 -5.48 -14.81
C VAL A 140 4.72 -6.48 -14.59
N ARG A 141 5.54 -6.20 -13.59
CA ARG A 141 6.51 -7.14 -13.02
C ARG A 141 5.93 -7.74 -11.73
N THR A 142 5.74 -9.04 -11.74
CA THR A 142 5.28 -9.78 -10.56
C THR A 142 6.49 -10.21 -9.71
N ILE A 143 6.41 -9.96 -8.40
CA ILE A 143 7.39 -10.37 -7.38
C ILE A 143 6.74 -11.53 -6.61
N ASP A 144 6.92 -12.76 -7.11
CA ASP A 144 6.20 -13.95 -6.64
C ASP A 144 7.02 -14.80 -5.65
N GLU A 145 7.80 -14.18 -4.78
CA GLU A 145 8.68 -14.88 -3.84
C GLU A 145 7.93 -15.27 -2.57
N ASP A 146 7.49 -14.29 -1.80
CA ASP A 146 6.91 -14.49 -0.48
C ASP A 146 5.69 -13.60 -0.27
N VAL A 147 4.97 -13.80 0.85
CA VAL A 147 3.84 -12.97 1.26
C VAL A 147 4.32 -11.52 1.40
N GLY A 148 3.59 -10.60 0.76
CA GLY A 148 3.97 -9.19 0.68
C GLY A 148 3.11 -8.24 1.49
N TRP A 149 1.86 -8.60 1.76
CA TRP A 149 0.88 -7.68 2.33
C TRP A 149 -0.13 -8.37 3.24
N LEU A 150 -0.76 -7.56 4.10
CA LEU A 150 -1.82 -7.90 5.02
C LEU A 150 -3.07 -7.11 4.63
N TRP A 151 -4.17 -7.80 4.43
CA TRP A 151 -5.48 -7.23 4.16
C TRP A 151 -6.40 -7.44 5.36
N VAL A 152 -6.76 -6.38 6.04
CA VAL A 152 -7.68 -6.42 7.17
C VAL A 152 -9.08 -6.08 6.68
N ARG A 153 -10.00 -7.02 6.76
CA ARG A 153 -11.40 -6.80 6.40
C ARG A 153 -12.26 -6.64 7.64
N HIS A 154 -13.01 -5.60 7.67
CA HIS A 154 -14.06 -5.34 8.67
C HIS A 154 -15.44 -5.34 8.00
N PRO A 155 -16.57 -5.36 8.75
CA PRO A 155 -17.92 -5.46 8.19
C PRO A 155 -18.25 -4.41 7.14
N ASP A 156 -17.68 -3.21 7.25
CA ASP A 156 -17.91 -2.09 6.34
C ASP A 156 -17.02 -2.10 5.08
N THR A 157 -16.15 -3.11 4.92
CA THR A 157 -15.30 -3.23 3.73
C THR A 157 -16.11 -3.54 2.49
N LEU A 158 -15.97 -2.71 1.45
CA LEU A 158 -16.78 -2.76 0.22
C LEU A 158 -16.46 -3.94 -0.72
N SER A 159 -15.36 -4.65 -0.51
CA SER A 159 -14.89 -5.69 -1.43
C SER A 159 -15.42 -7.08 -1.05
N GLY A 160 -16.07 -7.75 -2.00
CA GLY A 160 -16.68 -9.06 -1.83
C GLY A 160 -15.97 -10.19 -2.56
N HIS A 161 -14.80 -10.64 -2.15
CA HIS A 161 -14.15 -11.79 -2.77
C HIS A 161 -14.42 -13.09 -2.01
N LYS A 162 -14.94 -14.08 -2.75
CA LYS A 162 -15.05 -15.47 -2.29
C LYS A 162 -13.79 -16.22 -2.71
N GLN A 163 -12.76 -16.21 -1.88
CA GLN A 163 -11.60 -17.09 -2.05
C GLN A 163 -11.63 -18.18 -0.99
N ALA A 164 -11.15 -19.36 -1.35
CA ALA A 164 -10.97 -20.45 -0.41
C ALA A 164 -9.99 -20.02 0.70
N ASP A 165 -10.32 -20.35 1.94
CA ASP A 165 -9.49 -20.03 3.09
C ASP A 165 -8.35 -21.06 3.20
N VAL A 166 -7.13 -20.62 2.86
CA VAL A 166 -5.91 -21.39 3.11
C VAL A 166 -5.33 -20.90 4.44
N PRO A 167 -5.21 -21.78 5.45
CA PRO A 167 -4.70 -21.38 6.76
C PRO A 167 -3.32 -20.73 6.69
N VAL A 168 -3.07 -19.82 7.60
CA VAL A 168 -1.79 -19.12 7.76
C VAL A 168 -1.04 -19.75 8.92
N ASP A 169 0.16 -20.23 8.66
CA ASP A 169 1.07 -20.76 9.68
C ASP A 169 1.80 -19.63 10.44
N GLU A 170 2.48 -19.99 11.50
CA GLU A 170 3.19 -19.04 12.34
C GLU A 170 4.35 -18.36 11.63
N SER A 171 5.02 -19.03 10.71
CA SER A 171 6.13 -18.45 9.94
C SER A 171 5.69 -17.24 9.14
N VAL A 172 4.49 -17.33 8.53
CA VAL A 172 3.90 -16.21 7.78
C VAL A 172 3.42 -15.10 8.72
N ARG A 173 2.87 -15.46 9.90
CA ARG A 173 2.48 -14.43 10.88
C ARG A 173 3.65 -13.59 11.34
N ASN A 174 4.82 -14.19 11.51
CA ASN A 174 6.05 -13.52 11.93
C ASN A 174 6.61 -12.53 10.90
N LEU A 175 6.10 -12.56 9.66
CA LEU A 175 6.42 -11.54 8.65
C LEU A 175 5.76 -10.18 8.93
N PHE A 176 4.80 -10.13 9.84
CA PHE A 176 4.08 -8.89 10.17
C PHE A 176 4.33 -8.52 11.63
N ASP A 177 4.52 -7.24 11.87
CA ASP A 177 4.69 -6.69 13.23
C ASP A 177 3.34 -6.17 13.75
N VAL A 178 2.44 -7.10 14.04
CA VAL A 178 1.06 -6.79 14.44
C VAL A 178 0.60 -7.70 15.58
N ASP A 179 -0.28 -7.18 16.43
CA ASP A 179 -1.00 -7.99 17.41
C ASP A 179 -2.15 -8.75 16.73
N TRP A 180 -1.90 -10.01 16.40
CA TRP A 180 -2.88 -10.87 15.73
C TRP A 180 -4.17 -11.09 16.51
N ARG A 181 -4.13 -11.02 17.85
CA ARG A 181 -5.32 -11.18 18.70
C ARG A 181 -6.19 -9.92 18.60
N LEU A 182 -5.56 -8.77 18.58
CA LEU A 182 -6.23 -7.49 18.39
C LEU A 182 -6.88 -7.42 17.00
N LEU A 183 -6.14 -7.76 15.95
CA LEU A 183 -6.64 -7.81 14.57
C LEU A 183 -7.83 -8.76 14.41
N ALA A 184 -7.79 -9.93 15.05
CA ALA A 184 -8.89 -10.88 14.98
C ALA A 184 -10.20 -10.31 15.58
N ARG A 185 -10.09 -9.52 16.64
CA ARG A 185 -11.25 -8.84 17.25
C ARG A 185 -11.76 -7.70 16.38
N PHE A 186 -10.87 -6.96 15.75
CA PHE A 186 -11.22 -5.83 14.90
C PHE A 186 -11.91 -6.28 13.60
N ALA A 187 -11.51 -7.43 13.07
CA ALA A 187 -12.04 -8.00 11.84
C ALA A 187 -13.28 -8.91 12.07
N SER A 188 -13.81 -8.97 13.27
CA SER A 188 -15.02 -9.73 13.64
C SER A 188 -16.26 -8.88 13.56
#